data_0a8612d403dc1026dc986b97cd56529e
#
_entry.id   0a8612d403dc1026dc986b97cd56529e
#
_cell.length_a   1.000
_cell.length_b   1.000
_cell.length_c   1.000
_cell.angle_alpha   90.00
_cell.angle_beta   90.00
_cell.angle_gamma   90.00
#
_symmetry.space_group_name_H-M   'P 1'
#
loop_
_entity.id
_entity.type
_entity.pdbx_description
1 polymer ?
#
loop_
_entity_poly.entity_id
_entity_poly.type
_entity_poly.pdbx_seq_one_letter_code
_entity_poly.pdbx_strand_id
1 'polypeptide(L)'
;MMTKETAKEIIDLLFKLYDENNEDAFINHHVYGIILDFIGGEPFMNIEVISYALEYFINKCIQKNHIWLTNFRASMSSNGVLYFKPEVQECLNKYKQFISLNITIDGPKDVHDLCRIDYDGNGSFDRAIAAWDDWLQKIGS
;
A
#
# COMPACT_ATOMS: atom_id res chain seq x y z
N MET A 1 -7.47 -6.09 12.39
CA MET A 1 -7.30 -5.79 10.95
C MET A 1 -8.17 -4.60 10.58
N MET A 2 -7.66 -3.70 9.75
CA MET A 2 -8.41 -2.52 9.32
C MET A 2 -9.62 -2.90 8.47
N THR A 3 -10.76 -2.26 8.73
CA THR A 3 -11.98 -2.44 7.94
C THR A 3 -12.13 -1.29 6.94
N LYS A 4 -13.04 -1.46 5.98
CA LYS A 4 -13.35 -0.39 5.02
C LYS A 4 -13.88 0.86 5.74
N GLU A 5 -14.70 0.68 6.76
CA GLU A 5 -15.23 1.80 7.56
C GLU A 5 -14.11 2.56 8.26
N THR A 6 -13.17 1.84 8.87
CA THR A 6 -12.02 2.46 9.54
C THR A 6 -11.17 3.23 8.56
N ALA A 7 -10.91 2.64 7.38
CA ALA A 7 -10.13 3.31 6.34
C ALA A 7 -10.82 4.61 5.89
N LYS A 8 -12.13 4.55 5.68
CA LYS A 8 -12.92 5.73 5.30
C LYS A 8 -12.84 6.82 6.36
N GLU A 9 -13.00 6.46 7.63
CA GLU A 9 -12.93 7.42 8.74
C GLU A 9 -11.57 8.10 8.83
N ILE A 10 -10.49 7.34 8.67
CA ILE A 10 -9.14 7.90 8.69
C ILE A 10 -8.94 8.87 7.54
N ILE A 11 -9.33 8.48 6.34
CA ILE A 11 -9.19 9.33 5.15
C ILE A 11 -10.03 10.60 5.30
N ASP A 12 -11.27 10.48 5.75
CA ASP A 12 -12.13 11.64 6.00
C ASP A 12 -11.49 12.60 7.01
N LEU A 13 -10.87 12.05 8.06
CA LEU A 13 -10.18 12.86 9.06
C LEU A 13 -9.01 13.64 8.46
N LEU A 14 -8.22 13.00 7.58
CA LEU A 14 -7.10 13.68 6.94
C LEU A 14 -7.56 14.90 6.15
N PHE A 15 -8.62 14.77 5.36
CA PHE A 15 -9.15 15.87 4.58
C PHE A 15 -9.79 16.95 5.48
N LYS A 16 -10.46 16.51 6.53
CA LYS A 16 -11.05 17.46 7.50
C LYS A 16 -9.99 18.31 8.16
N LEU A 17 -8.89 17.68 8.63
CA LEU A 17 -7.80 18.41 9.26
C LEU A 17 -7.14 19.40 8.30
N TYR A 18 -6.97 18.99 7.04
CA TYR A 18 -6.44 19.88 6.02
C TYR A 18 -7.35 21.10 5.83
N ASP A 19 -8.66 20.88 5.69
CA ASP A 19 -9.64 21.95 5.45
C ASP A 19 -9.74 22.91 6.64
N GLU A 20 -9.65 22.40 7.87
CA GLU A 20 -9.64 23.21 9.08
C GLU A 20 -8.43 24.13 9.17
N ASN A 21 -7.31 23.71 8.59
CA ASN A 21 -6.07 24.48 8.53
C ASN A 21 -5.62 25.03 9.88
N ASN A 22 -5.67 24.19 10.92
CA ASN A 22 -5.19 24.55 12.23
C ASN A 22 -3.66 24.47 12.28
N GLU A 23 -2.98 25.55 12.59
CA GLU A 23 -1.52 25.61 12.61
C GLU A 23 -0.90 24.65 13.64
N ASP A 24 -1.62 24.31 14.70
CA ASP A 24 -1.14 23.40 15.74
C ASP A 24 -1.41 21.94 15.40
N ALA A 25 -2.19 21.64 14.36
CA ALA A 25 -2.45 20.28 13.93
C ALA A 25 -1.32 19.78 13.02
N PHE A 26 -1.06 18.47 13.05
CA PHE A 26 -0.02 17.87 12.20
C PHE A 26 -0.43 17.83 10.72
N ILE A 27 -1.72 17.96 10.39
CA ILE A 27 -2.22 18.10 9.02
C ILE A 27 -2.90 19.46 8.89
N ASN A 28 -2.42 20.25 7.93
CA ASN A 28 -2.97 21.57 7.60
C ASN A 28 -2.53 21.94 6.18
N HIS A 29 -2.72 23.18 5.75
CA HIS A 29 -2.37 23.62 4.39
C HIS A 29 -0.87 23.60 4.07
N HIS A 30 0.00 23.41 5.05
CA HIS A 30 1.43 23.25 4.82
C HIS A 30 1.81 21.84 4.37
N VAL A 31 0.89 20.87 4.46
CA VAL A 31 1.13 19.49 4.04
C VAL A 31 0.77 19.36 2.56
N TYR A 32 1.78 19.46 1.69
CA TYR A 32 1.58 19.41 0.25
C TYR A 32 1.47 17.99 -0.29
N GLY A 33 1.98 17.02 0.42
CA GLY A 33 1.97 15.63 0.00
C GLY A 33 1.76 14.71 1.19
N ILE A 34 1.36 13.46 0.92
CA ILE A 34 1.04 12.51 1.96
C ILE A 34 1.46 11.10 1.54
N ILE A 35 1.86 10.30 2.52
CA ILE A 35 2.15 8.89 2.32
C ILE A 35 1.12 8.10 3.10
N LEU A 36 0.34 7.28 2.39
CA LEU A 36 -0.58 6.34 3.02
C LEU A 36 0.21 5.05 3.24
N ASP A 37 0.60 4.78 4.48
CA ASP A 37 1.44 3.65 4.83
C ASP A 37 0.59 2.52 5.43
N PHE A 38 0.46 1.42 4.68
CA PHE A 38 -0.33 0.26 5.11
C PHE A 38 0.58 -0.67 5.91
N ILE A 39 0.73 -0.36 7.21
CA ILE A 39 1.61 -1.08 8.13
C ILE A 39 0.84 -2.13 8.94
N GLY A 40 1.58 -3.10 9.48
CA GLY A 40 1.04 -4.21 10.26
C GLY A 40 0.73 -5.40 9.34
N GLY A 41 0.94 -6.63 9.82
CA GLY A 41 0.63 -7.86 9.11
C GLY A 41 1.09 -7.90 7.65
N GLU A 42 0.44 -8.75 6.87
CA GLU A 42 0.69 -8.88 5.43
C GLU A 42 -0.38 -8.08 4.67
N PRO A 43 -0.01 -6.98 3.96
CA PRO A 43 -1.02 -6.13 3.31
C PRO A 43 -1.84 -6.84 2.24
N PHE A 44 -1.26 -7.82 1.53
CA PHE A 44 -1.98 -8.52 0.47
C PHE A 44 -3.10 -9.42 1.01
N MET A 45 -3.10 -9.75 2.29
CA MET A 45 -4.23 -10.44 2.92
C MET A 45 -5.43 -9.52 3.10
N ASN A 46 -5.21 -8.21 3.03
CA ASN A 46 -6.27 -7.21 3.22
C ASN A 46 -6.42 -6.34 1.97
N ILE A 47 -6.19 -6.92 0.81
CA ILE A 47 -6.11 -6.16 -0.45
C ILE A 47 -7.43 -5.47 -0.81
N GLU A 48 -8.56 -6.03 -0.41
CA GLU A 48 -9.86 -5.40 -0.65
C GLU A 48 -9.97 -4.05 0.06
N VAL A 49 -9.49 -3.98 1.30
CA VAL A 49 -9.52 -2.74 2.07
C VAL A 49 -8.54 -1.73 1.49
N ILE A 50 -7.35 -2.20 1.07
CA ILE A 50 -6.36 -1.33 0.44
C ILE A 50 -6.91 -0.75 -0.86
N SER A 51 -7.52 -1.58 -1.72
CA SER A 51 -8.15 -1.12 -2.97
C SER A 51 -9.25 -0.10 -2.69
N TYR A 52 -10.09 -0.37 -1.70
CA TYR A 52 -11.14 0.54 -1.29
C TYR A 52 -10.57 1.87 -0.82
N ALA A 53 -9.54 1.82 0.04
CA ALA A 53 -8.92 3.02 0.59
C ALA A 53 -8.32 3.89 -0.51
N LEU A 54 -7.61 3.28 -1.46
CA LEU A 54 -7.01 4.00 -2.58
C LEU A 54 -8.07 4.63 -3.47
N GLU A 55 -9.11 3.89 -3.82
CA GLU A 55 -10.21 4.41 -4.62
C GLU A 55 -10.90 5.58 -3.92
N TYR A 56 -11.20 5.41 -2.64
CA TYR A 56 -11.87 6.43 -1.84
C TYR A 56 -11.02 7.71 -1.75
N PHE A 57 -9.73 7.53 -1.45
CA PHE A 57 -8.81 8.67 -1.34
C PHE A 57 -8.69 9.42 -2.67
N ILE A 58 -8.50 8.70 -3.76
CA ILE A 58 -8.37 9.31 -5.09
C ILE A 58 -9.65 10.04 -5.48
N ASN A 59 -10.82 9.43 -5.26
CA ASN A 59 -12.09 10.07 -5.57
C ASN A 59 -12.30 11.34 -4.76
N LYS A 60 -11.92 11.33 -3.49
CA LYS A 60 -11.98 12.54 -2.67
C LYS A 60 -11.07 13.63 -3.20
N CYS A 61 -9.86 13.28 -3.59
CA CYS A 61 -8.91 14.23 -4.19
C CYS A 61 -9.48 14.86 -5.46
N ILE A 62 -10.11 14.04 -6.31
CA ILE A 62 -10.72 14.52 -7.55
C ILE A 62 -11.88 15.47 -7.24
N GLN A 63 -12.77 15.10 -6.33
CA GLN A 63 -13.91 15.92 -5.94
C GLN A 63 -13.48 17.29 -5.40
N LYS A 64 -12.41 17.32 -4.64
CA LYS A 64 -11.90 18.55 -4.01
C LYS A 64 -10.88 19.30 -4.87
N ASN A 65 -10.50 18.75 -6.01
CA ASN A 65 -9.38 19.24 -6.80
C ASN A 65 -8.15 19.44 -5.90
N HIS A 66 -7.83 18.40 -5.12
CA HIS A 66 -6.87 18.49 -4.02
C HIS A 66 -5.44 18.32 -4.52
N ILE A 67 -4.50 19.07 -3.93
CA ILE A 67 -3.07 19.00 -4.29
C ILE A 67 -2.49 17.61 -4.03
N TRP A 68 -3.04 16.86 -3.08
CA TRP A 68 -2.56 15.51 -2.77
C TRP A 68 -2.73 14.52 -3.92
N LEU A 69 -3.62 14.79 -4.89
CA LEU A 69 -3.83 13.87 -6.01
C LEU A 69 -2.54 13.57 -6.77
N THR A 70 -1.68 14.58 -6.93
CA THR A 70 -0.39 14.44 -7.63
C THR A 70 0.79 14.34 -6.67
N ASN A 71 0.55 14.30 -5.36
CA ASN A 71 1.59 14.33 -4.35
C ASN A 71 1.32 13.31 -3.24
N PHE A 72 0.88 12.09 -3.60
CA PHE A 72 0.74 11.04 -2.60
C PHE A 72 1.36 9.73 -3.06
N ARG A 73 1.72 8.90 -2.10
CA ARG A 73 2.17 7.53 -2.34
C ARG A 73 1.46 6.60 -1.38
N ALA A 74 1.17 5.39 -1.84
CA ALA A 74 0.68 4.30 -1.00
C ALA A 74 1.86 3.35 -0.76
N SER A 75 2.32 3.26 0.48
CA SER A 75 3.50 2.47 0.85
C SER A 75 3.06 1.17 1.51
N MET A 76 3.67 0.07 1.11
CA MET A 76 3.39 -1.23 1.72
C MET A 76 4.60 -2.14 1.61
N SER A 77 4.74 -3.05 2.58
CA SER A 77 5.79 -4.06 2.60
C SER A 77 5.15 -5.43 2.68
N SER A 78 5.53 -6.33 1.80
CA SER A 78 4.95 -7.66 1.67
C SER A 78 6.03 -8.74 1.68
N ASN A 79 5.65 -9.95 2.10
CA ASN A 79 6.52 -11.11 1.96
C ASN A 79 6.48 -11.72 0.55
N GLY A 80 5.62 -11.22 -0.32
CA GLY A 80 5.51 -11.65 -1.72
C GLY A 80 4.73 -12.93 -1.96
N VAL A 81 4.29 -13.63 -0.91
CA VAL A 81 3.63 -14.93 -1.06
C VAL A 81 2.32 -14.83 -1.84
N LEU A 82 1.55 -13.77 -1.58
CA LEU A 82 0.24 -13.56 -2.20
C LEU A 82 0.29 -12.65 -3.43
N TYR A 83 1.48 -12.25 -3.85
CA TYR A 83 1.66 -11.25 -4.91
C TYR A 83 0.92 -11.60 -6.21
N PHE A 84 0.97 -12.88 -6.62
CA PHE A 84 0.39 -13.31 -7.90
C PHE A 84 -1.09 -13.64 -7.84
N LYS A 85 -1.76 -13.45 -6.69
CA LYS A 85 -3.21 -13.63 -6.64
C LYS A 85 -3.92 -12.63 -7.56
N PRO A 86 -4.99 -13.05 -8.28
CA PRO A 86 -5.66 -12.15 -9.23
C PRO A 86 -6.11 -10.83 -8.64
N GLU A 87 -6.68 -10.83 -7.44
CA GLU A 87 -7.16 -9.62 -6.78
C GLU A 87 -6.02 -8.68 -6.39
N VAL A 88 -4.85 -9.24 -6.04
CA VAL A 88 -3.65 -8.45 -5.74
C VAL A 88 -3.12 -7.82 -7.04
N GLN A 89 -3.02 -8.61 -8.10
CA GLN A 89 -2.54 -8.12 -9.39
C GLN A 89 -3.45 -7.03 -9.95
N GLU A 90 -4.75 -7.18 -9.81
CA GLU A 90 -5.71 -6.17 -10.24
C GLU A 90 -5.47 -4.84 -9.53
N CYS A 91 -5.31 -4.86 -8.20
CA CYS A 91 -5.04 -3.67 -7.42
C CYS A 91 -3.71 -3.02 -7.81
N LEU A 92 -2.64 -3.82 -7.89
CA LEU A 92 -1.31 -3.32 -8.22
C LEU A 92 -1.26 -2.72 -9.62
N ASN A 93 -1.89 -3.36 -10.60
CA ASN A 93 -1.92 -2.84 -11.97
C ASN A 93 -2.72 -1.53 -12.06
N LYS A 94 -3.82 -1.44 -11.33
CA LYS A 94 -4.69 -0.27 -11.34
C LYS A 94 -4.02 0.96 -10.72
N TYR A 95 -3.27 0.75 -9.63
CA TYR A 95 -2.72 1.85 -8.84
C TYR A 95 -1.18 1.91 -8.86
N LYS A 96 -0.52 1.21 -9.79
CA LYS A 96 0.95 1.08 -9.80
C LYS A 96 1.69 2.40 -9.75
N GLN A 97 1.14 3.44 -10.37
CA GLN A 97 1.78 4.76 -10.40
C GLN A 97 1.83 5.44 -9.04
N PHE A 98 0.98 5.00 -8.11
CA PHE A 98 0.90 5.58 -6.76
C PHE A 98 1.56 4.70 -5.69
N ILE A 99 1.89 3.45 -6.02
CA ILE A 99 2.32 2.45 -5.03
C ILE A 99 3.84 2.41 -4.91
N SER A 100 4.30 2.42 -3.65
CA SER A 100 5.67 2.09 -3.28
C SER A 100 5.63 0.74 -2.56
N LEU A 101 6.05 -0.31 -3.24
CA LEU A 101 6.00 -1.68 -2.73
C LEU A 101 7.40 -2.18 -2.42
N ASN A 102 7.59 -2.69 -1.21
CA ASN A 102 8.79 -3.40 -0.82
C ASN A 102 8.46 -4.87 -0.62
N ILE A 103 9.28 -5.75 -1.19
CA ILE A 103 9.18 -7.19 -0.95
C ILE A 103 10.30 -7.55 0.02
N THR A 104 9.94 -8.12 1.18
CA THR A 104 10.91 -8.43 2.22
C THR A 104 11.64 -9.73 1.90
N ILE A 105 12.97 -9.65 1.88
CA ILE A 105 13.87 -10.80 1.69
C ILE A 105 14.88 -10.76 2.84
N ASP A 106 14.82 -11.78 3.71
CA ASP A 106 15.57 -11.78 4.97
C ASP A 106 16.96 -12.46 4.83
N GLY A 107 17.68 -12.16 3.76
CA GLY A 107 19.03 -12.67 3.54
C GLY A 107 19.08 -13.80 2.51
N PRO A 108 20.12 -14.67 2.52
CA PRO A 108 20.21 -15.79 1.59
C PRO A 108 19.01 -16.72 1.68
N LYS A 109 18.76 -17.46 0.59
CA LYS A 109 17.59 -18.34 0.49
C LYS A 109 17.38 -19.21 1.73
N ASP A 110 18.44 -19.85 2.24
CA ASP A 110 18.32 -20.77 3.38
C ASP A 110 17.85 -20.04 4.65
N VAL A 111 18.36 -18.85 4.91
CA VAL A 111 17.98 -18.05 6.07
C VAL A 111 16.58 -17.52 5.89
N HIS A 112 16.25 -17.00 4.69
CA HIS A 112 14.91 -16.49 4.38
C HIS A 112 13.85 -17.57 4.57
N ASP A 113 14.10 -18.78 4.02
CA ASP A 113 13.15 -19.89 4.09
C ASP A 113 12.94 -20.40 5.52
N LEU A 114 13.94 -20.25 6.40
CA LEU A 114 13.77 -20.58 7.82
C LEU A 114 12.83 -19.62 8.53
N CYS A 115 12.88 -18.34 8.14
CA CYS A 115 12.11 -17.28 8.79
C CYS A 115 10.73 -17.07 8.14
N ARG A 116 10.59 -17.44 6.87
CA ARG A 116 9.38 -17.19 6.09
C ARG A 116 8.93 -18.43 5.35
N ILE A 117 7.99 -19.14 5.97
CA ILE A 117 7.39 -20.34 5.42
C ILE A 117 5.94 -20.04 5.05
N ASP A 118 5.51 -20.47 3.86
CA ASP A 118 4.13 -20.25 3.42
C ASP A 118 3.17 -21.24 4.08
N TYR A 119 1.88 -21.14 3.72
CA TYR A 119 0.82 -21.97 4.33
C TYR A 119 0.99 -23.48 4.09
N ASP A 120 1.71 -23.85 3.03
CA ASP A 120 1.97 -25.25 2.68
C ASP A 120 3.26 -25.78 3.30
N GLY A 121 3.96 -24.94 4.08
CA GLY A 121 5.22 -25.32 4.71
C GLY A 121 6.43 -25.20 3.80
N ASN A 122 6.27 -24.60 2.62
CA ASN A 122 7.37 -24.36 1.68
C ASN A 122 8.04 -23.03 1.95
N GLY A 123 9.33 -22.93 1.63
CA GLY A 123 10.05 -21.67 1.71
C GLY A 123 9.48 -20.63 0.72
N SER A 124 9.51 -19.37 1.09
CA SER A 124 8.94 -18.28 0.28
C SER A 124 9.97 -17.48 -0.50
N PHE A 125 11.25 -17.85 -0.46
CA PHE A 125 12.31 -17.09 -1.12
C PHE A 125 12.07 -16.94 -2.63
N ASP A 126 11.80 -18.04 -3.32
CA ASP A 126 11.60 -18.01 -4.76
C ASP A 126 10.38 -17.19 -5.15
N ARG A 127 9.31 -17.24 -4.35
CA ARG A 127 8.11 -16.41 -4.56
C ARG A 127 8.42 -14.95 -4.36
N ALA A 128 9.21 -14.61 -3.34
CA ALA A 128 9.60 -13.23 -3.07
C ALA A 128 10.42 -12.65 -4.22
N ILE A 129 11.38 -13.41 -4.74
CA ILE A 129 12.22 -12.99 -5.86
C ILE A 129 11.37 -12.82 -7.12
N ALA A 130 10.48 -13.77 -7.42
CA ALA A 130 9.60 -13.68 -8.58
C ALA A 130 8.69 -12.44 -8.50
N ALA A 131 8.13 -12.16 -7.32
CA ALA A 131 7.31 -11.00 -7.09
C ALA A 131 8.10 -9.71 -7.28
N TRP A 132 9.31 -9.65 -6.74
CA TRP A 132 10.17 -8.48 -6.86
C TRP A 132 10.50 -8.18 -8.33
N ASP A 133 10.90 -9.22 -9.08
CA ASP A 133 11.25 -9.06 -10.50
C ASP A 133 10.03 -8.58 -11.31
N ASP A 134 8.87 -9.18 -11.08
CA ASP A 134 7.64 -8.77 -11.78
C ASP A 134 7.26 -7.33 -11.47
N TRP A 135 7.34 -6.94 -10.19
CA TRP A 135 7.01 -5.58 -9.78
C TRP A 135 7.95 -4.55 -10.39
N LEU A 136 9.26 -4.84 -10.41
CA LEU A 136 10.24 -3.93 -11.02
C LEU A 136 9.95 -3.72 -12.51
N GLN A 137 9.52 -4.77 -13.21
CA GLN A 137 9.14 -4.64 -14.62
C GLN A 137 7.89 -3.77 -14.78
N LYS A 138 6.91 -3.93 -13.89
CA LYS A 138 5.67 -3.14 -13.95
C LYS A 138 5.92 -1.65 -13.76
N ILE A 139 6.74 -1.29 -12.77
CA ILE A 139 6.99 0.13 -12.47
C ILE A 139 8.00 0.76 -13.43
N GLY A 140 8.78 -0.06 -14.13
CA GLY A 140 9.75 0.41 -15.12
C GLY A 140 9.17 0.63 -16.51
N SER A 141 7.91 0.26 -16.73
CA SER A 141 7.29 0.38 -18.06
C SER A 141 6.37 1.57 -18.20
#